data_c6bfe35c9986d89ced27393451e0dfca
#
_entry.id   c6bfe35c9986d89ced27393451e0dfca
#
_cell.length_a   1.000
_cell.length_b   1.000
_cell.length_c   1.000
_cell.angle_alpha   90.00
_cell.angle_beta   90.00
_cell.angle_gamma   90.00
#
_symmetry.space_group_name_H-M   'P 1'
#
loop_
_entity.id
_entity.type
_entity.pdbx_description
1 polymer ?
#
loop_
_entity_poly.entity_id
_entity_poly.type
_entity_poly.pdbx_seq_one_letter_code
_entity_poly.pdbx_strand_id
1 'polypeptide(L)'
;MRKATLLVLTVLLLSGCSKENAPLKPSDSPFVDRHMKNVTQLTFEGDNGEAYFSPDDRKLIYQSSRGGYACDKIWVMNIDGSDKRRLSPDHGAHTCSFFFPDGQKIIFASTSHLPGDCPPRPKLSRGAHFIWPLFPYDIFVANADGSGLKKITDNPKYDAEPIVSADGKKIVFGSQRYGDFDIYIMNVDGSNVRRLTDKVGYDGGPWFSPDGKKIVWRAWYPETQEELALWRDCMEKNYIIGVPLDLWTMDVDGTNKVRLTKNGATNWSPSYHPDGKRLIFSSNMDDWHEDIQKFGHNFELYLINTDGTDLERITFNNVFDSFPMFSSDGKKLAFASNRNPQKPRATDIFIADWVE
;
A
#
# COMPACT_ATOMS: atom_id res chain seq x y z
N MET A 1 59.86 -12.14 50.69
CA MET A 1 58.39 -12.23 50.60
C MET A 1 57.88 -10.85 50.23
N ARG A 2 57.58 -10.63 48.96
CA ARG A 2 56.94 -9.36 48.44
C ARG A 2 55.53 -9.71 48.00
N LYS A 3 54.54 -9.09 48.65
CA LYS A 3 53.11 -9.22 48.26
C LYS A 3 52.85 -8.35 47.06
N ALA A 4 52.37 -8.92 45.98
CA ALA A 4 51.89 -8.22 44.84
C ALA A 4 50.40 -7.93 45.03
N THR A 5 50.01 -6.65 45.04
CA THR A 5 48.64 -6.18 45.12
C THR A 5 48.11 -6.12 43.71
N LEU A 6 47.06 -6.91 43.41
CA LEU A 6 46.34 -6.95 42.14
C LEU A 6 45.29 -5.84 42.16
N LEU A 7 45.47 -4.84 41.29
CA LEU A 7 44.51 -3.77 41.07
C LEU A 7 43.47 -4.25 40.07
N VAL A 8 42.25 -4.49 40.49
CA VAL A 8 41.15 -4.81 39.62
C VAL A 8 40.51 -3.52 39.11
N LEU A 9 40.73 -3.24 37.84
CA LEU A 9 40.14 -2.11 37.13
C LEU A 9 38.72 -2.51 36.68
N THR A 10 37.69 -2.02 37.37
CA THR A 10 36.30 -2.21 36.98
C THR A 10 35.95 -1.21 35.88
N VAL A 11 35.87 -1.67 34.65
CA VAL A 11 35.35 -0.89 33.52
C VAL A 11 33.81 -0.90 33.61
N LEU A 12 33.25 0.24 34.00
CA LEU A 12 31.81 0.50 33.88
C LEU A 12 31.48 0.73 32.39
N LEU A 13 30.97 -0.30 31.74
CA LEU A 13 30.29 -0.16 30.46
C LEU A 13 28.94 0.53 30.69
N LEU A 14 28.89 1.85 30.41
CA LEU A 14 27.63 2.56 30.25
C LEU A 14 27.00 2.08 28.94
N SER A 15 26.19 1.03 28.99
CA SER A 15 25.25 0.70 27.93
C SER A 15 24.17 1.77 27.93
N GLY A 16 24.29 2.70 26.97
CA GLY A 16 23.20 3.60 26.61
C GLY A 16 22.06 2.75 26.03
N CYS A 17 21.09 2.42 26.88
CA CYS A 17 19.82 1.87 26.45
C CYS A 17 19.11 2.98 25.68
N SER A 18 19.16 2.95 24.33
CA SER A 18 18.16 3.60 23.52
C SER A 18 16.83 2.98 23.95
N LYS A 19 15.93 3.77 24.51
CA LYS A 19 14.55 3.34 24.75
C LYS A 19 13.93 3.08 23.37
N GLU A 20 14.01 1.85 22.87
CA GLU A 20 13.09 1.37 21.87
C GLU A 20 11.69 1.57 22.45
N ASN A 21 10.85 2.30 21.74
CA ASN A 21 9.46 2.48 22.14
C ASN A 21 8.82 1.09 22.17
N ALA A 22 8.49 0.61 23.36
CA ALA A 22 7.77 -0.65 23.52
C ALA A 22 6.43 -0.55 22.76
N PRO A 23 6.00 -1.61 22.07
CA PRO A 23 4.72 -1.62 21.37
C PRO A 23 3.59 -1.20 22.33
N LEU A 24 2.70 -0.32 21.84
CA LEU A 24 1.54 0.11 22.61
C LEU A 24 0.62 -1.10 22.81
N LYS A 25 0.17 -1.33 24.04
CA LYS A 25 -0.80 -2.39 24.32
C LYS A 25 -2.11 -2.06 23.62
N PRO A 26 -2.78 -3.03 22.96
CA PRO A 26 -4.12 -2.84 22.44
C PRO A 26 -5.04 -2.28 23.52
N SER A 27 -5.90 -1.33 23.17
CA SER A 27 -6.93 -0.86 24.11
C SER A 27 -7.92 -2.00 24.39
N ASP A 28 -8.48 -2.09 25.60
CA ASP A 28 -9.52 -3.06 25.95
C ASP A 28 -10.87 -2.79 25.25
N SER A 29 -10.95 -1.70 24.47
CA SER A 29 -12.12 -1.36 23.65
C SER A 29 -12.00 -2.01 22.28
N PRO A 30 -13.05 -2.68 21.78
CA PRO A 30 -13.00 -3.40 20.49
C PRO A 30 -12.68 -2.50 19.30
N PHE A 31 -13.01 -1.19 19.36
CA PHE A 31 -12.70 -0.23 18.29
C PHE A 31 -12.49 1.16 18.90
N VAL A 32 -11.26 1.54 19.09
CA VAL A 32 -10.88 2.93 19.43
C VAL A 32 -10.16 3.50 18.22
N ASP A 33 -10.77 4.47 17.59
CA ASP A 33 -10.23 5.14 16.42
C ASP A 33 -9.99 6.62 16.79
N ARG A 34 -8.72 7.05 16.77
CA ARG A 34 -8.38 8.47 16.96
C ARG A 34 -8.68 9.25 15.69
N HIS A 35 -9.01 10.51 15.83
CA HIS A 35 -9.32 11.42 14.72
C HIS A 35 -10.49 10.96 13.81
N MET A 36 -11.16 9.85 14.10
CA MET A 36 -12.28 9.35 13.31
C MET A 36 -13.60 9.39 14.08
N LYS A 37 -14.64 9.91 13.44
CA LYS A 37 -16.03 9.86 13.93
C LYS A 37 -16.94 9.30 12.84
N ASN A 38 -18.12 8.85 13.24
CA ASN A 38 -19.16 8.37 12.30
C ASN A 38 -18.65 7.29 11.34
N VAL A 39 -17.79 6.39 11.82
CA VAL A 39 -17.23 5.30 11.01
C VAL A 39 -18.36 4.45 10.45
N THR A 40 -18.50 4.40 9.14
CA THR A 40 -19.61 3.77 8.43
C THR A 40 -19.08 2.74 7.44
N GLN A 41 -19.62 1.52 7.49
CA GLN A 41 -19.35 0.47 6.51
C GLN A 41 -20.14 0.73 5.23
N LEU A 42 -19.48 0.68 4.07
CA LEU A 42 -20.09 0.95 2.77
C LEU A 42 -20.31 -0.31 1.92
N THR A 43 -19.54 -1.38 2.13
CA THR A 43 -19.66 -2.64 1.40
C THR A 43 -20.00 -3.79 2.35
N PHE A 44 -20.70 -4.81 1.85
CA PHE A 44 -21.23 -5.94 2.63
C PHE A 44 -21.14 -7.25 1.84
N GLU A 45 -20.44 -7.28 0.71
CA GLU A 45 -20.36 -8.43 -0.19
C GLU A 45 -18.99 -8.44 -0.90
N GLY A 46 -18.40 -9.62 -1.03
CA GLY A 46 -17.11 -9.82 -1.68
C GLY A 46 -15.94 -9.54 -0.76
N ASP A 47 -14.76 -9.47 -1.35
CA ASP A 47 -13.53 -8.97 -0.74
C ASP A 47 -13.25 -7.62 -1.39
N ASN A 48 -13.06 -6.56 -0.62
CA ASN A 48 -13.05 -5.19 -1.10
C ASN A 48 -11.78 -4.48 -0.64
N GLY A 49 -11.15 -3.68 -1.50
CA GLY A 49 -9.93 -2.95 -1.14
C GLY A 49 -9.70 -1.72 -2.01
N GLU A 50 -8.70 -0.94 -1.63
CA GLU A 50 -8.18 0.19 -2.40
C GLU A 50 -9.27 1.15 -2.85
N ALA A 51 -10.04 1.70 -1.87
CA ALA A 51 -11.09 2.66 -2.15
C ALA A 51 -10.55 4.09 -2.15
N TYR A 52 -10.64 4.77 -3.28
CA TYR A 52 -10.07 6.09 -3.50
C TYR A 52 -11.13 7.10 -3.96
N PHE A 53 -11.07 8.31 -3.40
CA PHE A 53 -12.04 9.36 -3.70
C PHE A 53 -11.96 9.86 -5.14
N SER A 54 -13.12 10.23 -5.71
CA SER A 54 -13.18 11.08 -6.90
C SER A 54 -12.71 12.50 -6.56
N PRO A 55 -12.25 13.31 -7.57
CA PRO A 55 -11.74 14.66 -7.32
C PRO A 55 -12.75 15.61 -6.68
N ASP A 56 -14.05 15.34 -6.80
CA ASP A 56 -15.15 16.10 -6.19
C ASP A 56 -15.62 15.54 -4.84
N ASP A 57 -14.92 14.52 -4.32
CA ASP A 57 -15.19 13.81 -3.06
C ASP A 57 -16.60 13.18 -2.96
N ARG A 58 -17.29 12.96 -4.09
CA ARG A 58 -18.65 12.41 -4.10
C ARG A 58 -18.72 10.92 -4.34
N LYS A 59 -17.63 10.31 -4.84
CA LYS A 59 -17.58 8.90 -5.18
C LYS A 59 -16.31 8.26 -4.65
N LEU A 60 -16.38 6.92 -4.53
CA LEU A 60 -15.23 6.05 -4.29
C LEU A 60 -15.11 5.08 -5.45
N ILE A 61 -13.90 4.96 -6.03
CA ILE A 61 -13.53 3.88 -6.94
C ILE A 61 -12.78 2.83 -6.12
N TYR A 62 -13.07 1.54 -6.31
CA TYR A 62 -12.48 0.48 -5.51
C TYR A 62 -12.43 -0.84 -6.28
N GLN A 63 -11.60 -1.77 -5.82
CA GLN A 63 -11.59 -3.14 -6.32
C GLN A 63 -12.44 -4.06 -5.45
N SER A 64 -13.10 -5.04 -6.07
CA SER A 64 -13.95 -5.98 -5.34
C SER A 64 -14.21 -7.27 -6.13
N SER A 65 -14.26 -8.39 -5.40
CA SER A 65 -14.73 -9.69 -5.90
C SER A 65 -16.25 -9.90 -5.73
N ARG A 66 -17.02 -8.83 -5.44
CA ARG A 66 -18.48 -8.90 -5.30
C ARG A 66 -19.15 -9.42 -6.57
N GLY A 67 -20.38 -9.95 -6.44
CA GLY A 67 -21.13 -10.52 -7.57
C GLY A 67 -20.62 -11.90 -7.98
N GLY A 68 -19.83 -12.58 -7.15
CA GLY A 68 -19.35 -13.94 -7.39
C GLY A 68 -18.17 -14.05 -8.36
N TYR A 69 -17.50 -12.94 -8.68
CA TYR A 69 -16.29 -12.96 -9.50
C TYR A 69 -15.14 -13.68 -8.78
N ALA A 70 -14.39 -14.48 -9.54
CA ALA A 70 -13.23 -15.23 -9.01
C ALA A 70 -11.99 -14.36 -8.80
N CYS A 71 -11.96 -13.17 -9.39
CA CYS A 71 -10.92 -12.14 -9.20
C CYS A 71 -11.55 -10.75 -9.21
N ASP A 72 -10.79 -9.78 -8.69
CA ASP A 72 -11.28 -8.43 -8.50
C ASP A 72 -11.68 -7.75 -9.80
N LYS A 73 -12.69 -6.91 -9.70
CA LYS A 73 -13.19 -5.99 -10.70
C LYS A 73 -13.16 -4.57 -10.14
N ILE A 74 -13.07 -3.58 -11.01
CA ILE A 74 -13.15 -2.19 -10.59
C ILE A 74 -14.61 -1.76 -10.52
N TRP A 75 -14.96 -1.18 -9.39
CA TRP A 75 -16.29 -0.68 -9.05
C TRP A 75 -16.23 0.79 -8.66
N VAL A 76 -17.36 1.46 -8.77
CA VAL A 76 -17.57 2.80 -8.24
C VAL A 76 -18.86 2.81 -7.43
N MET A 77 -18.90 3.65 -6.38
CA MET A 77 -20.09 3.93 -5.58
C MET A 77 -20.09 5.40 -5.14
N ASN A 78 -21.25 5.89 -4.72
CA ASN A 78 -21.32 7.15 -3.99
C ASN A 78 -20.69 7.01 -2.59
N ILE A 79 -20.26 8.11 -1.98
CA ILE A 79 -19.64 8.08 -0.63
C ILE A 79 -20.58 7.64 0.49
N ASP A 80 -21.88 7.58 0.24
CA ASP A 80 -22.88 6.99 1.13
C ASP A 80 -23.08 5.46 0.92
N GLY A 81 -22.29 4.87 0.02
CA GLY A 81 -22.37 3.45 -0.33
C GLY A 81 -23.45 3.09 -1.33
N SER A 82 -24.23 4.04 -1.84
CA SER A 82 -25.24 3.83 -2.88
C SER A 82 -24.65 3.75 -4.29
N ASP A 83 -25.47 3.40 -5.29
CA ASP A 83 -25.13 3.38 -6.73
C ASP A 83 -23.85 2.59 -7.07
N LYS A 84 -23.73 1.38 -6.50
CA LYS A 84 -22.58 0.51 -6.80
C LYS A 84 -22.67 -0.04 -8.21
N ARG A 85 -21.71 0.29 -9.06
CA ARG A 85 -21.66 -0.19 -10.43
C ARG A 85 -20.24 -0.56 -10.85
N ARG A 86 -20.11 -1.60 -11.68
CA ARG A 86 -18.82 -2.03 -12.22
C ARG A 86 -18.39 -1.14 -13.38
N LEU A 87 -17.09 -0.83 -13.44
CA LEU A 87 -16.46 -0.03 -14.49
C LEU A 87 -15.53 -0.86 -15.39
N SER A 88 -14.92 -1.92 -14.85
CA SER A 88 -13.99 -2.77 -15.62
C SER A 88 -14.71 -3.84 -16.45
N PRO A 89 -14.07 -4.44 -17.47
CA PRO A 89 -14.58 -5.59 -18.20
C PRO A 89 -14.97 -6.79 -17.31
N ASP A 90 -15.77 -7.71 -17.85
CA ASP A 90 -16.15 -8.96 -17.16
C ASP A 90 -14.96 -9.92 -16.99
N HIS A 91 -14.12 -10.02 -18.02
CA HIS A 91 -12.97 -10.93 -18.04
C HIS A 91 -11.69 -10.23 -17.53
N GLY A 92 -10.75 -11.01 -17.06
CA GLY A 92 -9.49 -10.54 -16.50
C GLY A 92 -9.60 -10.15 -15.02
N ALA A 93 -8.47 -10.02 -14.36
CA ALA A 93 -8.32 -9.42 -13.04
C ALA A 93 -8.02 -7.94 -13.17
N HIS A 94 -8.55 -7.13 -12.26
CA HIS A 94 -8.38 -5.67 -12.29
C HIS A 94 -8.10 -5.16 -10.87
N THR A 95 -7.13 -4.25 -10.72
CA THR A 95 -6.69 -3.74 -9.41
C THR A 95 -6.18 -2.30 -9.49
N CYS A 96 -5.95 -1.68 -8.34
CA CYS A 96 -5.25 -0.40 -8.19
C CYS A 96 -5.85 0.71 -9.06
N SER A 97 -7.14 0.96 -8.92
CA SER A 97 -7.83 1.97 -9.73
C SER A 97 -7.74 3.36 -9.13
N PHE A 98 -7.69 4.39 -9.97
CA PHE A 98 -7.65 5.78 -9.55
C PHE A 98 -8.40 6.68 -10.53
N PHE A 99 -8.91 7.84 -10.06
CA PHE A 99 -9.49 8.87 -10.93
C PHE A 99 -8.42 9.79 -11.49
N PHE A 100 -8.63 10.28 -12.71
CA PHE A 100 -7.90 11.46 -13.19
C PHE A 100 -8.40 12.71 -12.44
N PRO A 101 -7.55 13.75 -12.27
CA PRO A 101 -7.91 14.96 -11.53
C PRO A 101 -9.09 15.74 -12.10
N ASP A 102 -9.38 15.59 -13.40
CA ASP A 102 -10.54 16.19 -14.05
C ASP A 102 -11.85 15.42 -13.83
N GLY A 103 -11.77 14.23 -13.21
CA GLY A 103 -12.91 13.34 -12.98
C GLY A 103 -13.51 12.71 -14.25
N GLN A 104 -12.93 12.96 -15.43
CA GLN A 104 -13.47 12.47 -16.71
C GLN A 104 -12.98 11.05 -17.07
N LYS A 105 -11.88 10.64 -16.46
CA LYS A 105 -11.24 9.35 -16.74
C LYS A 105 -10.87 8.63 -15.46
N ILE A 106 -10.66 7.32 -15.62
CA ILE A 106 -10.10 6.42 -14.61
C ILE A 106 -8.89 5.70 -15.20
N ILE A 107 -8.01 5.27 -14.29
CA ILE A 107 -6.85 4.43 -14.59
C ILE A 107 -6.89 3.20 -13.69
N PHE A 108 -6.45 2.06 -14.18
CA PHE A 108 -6.33 0.83 -13.38
C PHE A 108 -5.40 -0.18 -14.04
N ALA A 109 -4.92 -1.12 -13.26
CA ALA A 109 -4.17 -2.27 -13.77
C ALA A 109 -5.12 -3.40 -14.16
N SER A 110 -4.85 -4.08 -15.29
CA SER A 110 -5.75 -5.09 -15.83
C SER A 110 -5.01 -6.19 -16.58
N THR A 111 -5.54 -7.42 -16.50
CA THR A 111 -5.13 -8.55 -17.35
C THR A 111 -6.13 -8.82 -18.49
N SER A 112 -7.06 -7.91 -18.78
CA SER A 112 -8.10 -8.10 -19.81
C SER A 112 -7.57 -8.23 -21.24
N HIS A 113 -6.31 -7.92 -21.48
CA HIS A 113 -5.62 -8.21 -22.76
C HIS A 113 -5.21 -9.68 -22.91
N LEU A 114 -5.31 -10.48 -21.83
CA LEU A 114 -5.00 -11.90 -21.81
C LEU A 114 -6.27 -12.75 -21.92
N PRO A 115 -6.20 -14.00 -22.40
CA PRO A 115 -7.34 -14.90 -22.40
C PRO A 115 -7.71 -15.38 -20.99
N GLY A 116 -9.00 -15.63 -20.75
CA GLY A 116 -9.53 -16.19 -19.52
C GLY A 116 -10.06 -15.15 -18.54
N ASP A 117 -10.85 -15.62 -17.58
CA ASP A 117 -11.53 -14.75 -16.61
C ASP A 117 -10.59 -14.25 -15.50
N CYS A 118 -9.69 -15.13 -15.04
CA CYS A 118 -8.72 -14.81 -13.99
C CYS A 118 -7.39 -15.48 -14.30
N PRO A 119 -6.27 -14.78 -14.10
CA PRO A 119 -4.96 -15.41 -14.17
C PRO A 119 -4.82 -16.54 -13.14
N PRO A 120 -4.15 -17.66 -13.47
CA PRO A 120 -3.90 -18.72 -12.52
C PRO A 120 -2.99 -18.23 -11.39
N ARG A 121 -3.40 -18.49 -10.14
CA ARG A 121 -2.54 -18.16 -8.99
C ARG A 121 -1.30 -19.06 -8.97
N PRO A 122 -0.10 -18.54 -8.67
CA PRO A 122 1.10 -19.35 -8.56
C PRO A 122 0.93 -20.44 -7.50
N LYS A 123 1.43 -21.64 -7.81
CA LYS A 123 1.50 -22.73 -6.83
C LYS A 123 2.67 -22.46 -5.90
N LEU A 124 2.37 -22.34 -4.61
CA LEU A 124 3.34 -21.96 -3.60
C LEU A 124 3.84 -23.17 -2.84
N SER A 125 5.12 -23.17 -2.47
CA SER A 125 5.67 -24.15 -1.52
C SER A 125 5.06 -23.92 -0.13
N ARG A 126 4.82 -25.02 0.61
CA ARG A 126 4.31 -24.97 1.99
C ARG A 126 5.20 -24.07 2.87
N GLY A 127 4.62 -23.10 3.57
CA GLY A 127 5.28 -22.32 4.62
C GLY A 127 5.35 -20.82 4.41
N ALA A 128 5.00 -20.27 3.26
CA ALA A 128 4.94 -18.83 3.08
C ALA A 128 3.62 -18.27 3.65
N HIS A 129 3.72 -17.30 4.57
CA HIS A 129 2.57 -16.82 5.34
C HIS A 129 1.67 -15.84 4.56
N PHE A 130 2.25 -15.08 3.66
CA PHE A 130 1.56 -14.14 2.76
C PHE A 130 2.25 -14.15 1.41
N ILE A 131 1.49 -14.21 0.33
CA ILE A 131 2.03 -14.17 -1.02
C ILE A 131 1.12 -13.34 -1.90
N TRP A 132 1.75 -12.41 -2.58
CA TRP A 132 1.13 -11.57 -3.59
C TRP A 132 1.57 -12.03 -4.98
N PRO A 133 0.66 -12.57 -5.81
CA PRO A 133 1.02 -12.95 -7.17
C PRO A 133 1.21 -11.71 -8.03
N LEU A 134 2.31 -11.68 -8.79
CA LEU A 134 2.58 -10.67 -9.79
C LEU A 134 1.99 -11.14 -11.13
N PHE A 135 0.71 -10.90 -11.33
CA PHE A 135 0.08 -11.17 -12.60
C PHE A 135 0.61 -10.22 -13.68
N PRO A 136 0.64 -10.63 -14.96
CA PRO A 136 1.09 -9.76 -16.04
C PRO A 136 0.02 -8.69 -16.34
N TYR A 137 -0.13 -7.77 -15.41
CA TYR A 137 -0.98 -6.61 -15.57
C TYR A 137 -0.35 -5.61 -16.55
N ASP A 138 -1.19 -4.98 -17.36
CA ASP A 138 -0.89 -3.72 -18.01
C ASP A 138 -1.77 -2.60 -17.44
N ILE A 139 -1.35 -1.36 -17.60
CA ILE A 139 -2.11 -0.19 -17.20
C ILE A 139 -3.07 0.21 -18.31
N PHE A 140 -4.32 0.44 -17.92
CA PHE A 140 -5.42 0.85 -18.79
C PHE A 140 -6.02 2.16 -18.32
N VAL A 141 -6.50 2.95 -19.28
CA VAL A 141 -7.28 4.17 -19.06
C VAL A 141 -8.64 3.98 -19.71
N ALA A 142 -9.69 4.44 -19.02
CA ALA A 142 -11.06 4.48 -19.53
C ALA A 142 -11.74 5.80 -19.18
N ASN A 143 -12.91 6.07 -19.79
CA ASN A 143 -13.79 7.14 -19.32
C ASN A 143 -14.29 6.81 -17.90
N ALA A 144 -14.76 7.81 -17.16
CA ALA A 144 -15.25 7.63 -15.79
C ALA A 144 -16.50 6.72 -15.68
N ASP A 145 -17.17 6.44 -16.78
CA ASP A 145 -18.26 5.47 -16.87
C ASP A 145 -17.82 4.04 -17.23
N GLY A 146 -16.50 3.82 -17.44
CA GLY A 146 -15.88 2.54 -17.83
C GLY A 146 -15.79 2.33 -19.35
N SER A 147 -16.37 3.21 -20.17
CA SER A 147 -16.28 3.11 -21.62
C SER A 147 -14.93 3.57 -22.17
N GLY A 148 -14.65 3.31 -23.44
CA GLY A 148 -13.46 3.83 -24.12
C GLY A 148 -12.14 3.26 -23.57
N LEU A 149 -12.14 2.01 -23.12
CA LEU A 149 -10.96 1.34 -22.56
C LEU A 149 -9.79 1.33 -23.51
N LYS A 150 -8.64 1.78 -23.05
CA LYS A 150 -7.39 1.84 -23.79
C LYS A 150 -6.22 1.35 -22.94
N LYS A 151 -5.46 0.36 -23.46
CA LYS A 151 -4.19 -0.07 -22.89
C LYS A 151 -3.11 0.99 -23.15
N ILE A 152 -2.33 1.37 -22.15
CA ILE A 152 -1.28 2.40 -22.26
C ILE A 152 0.13 1.89 -21.90
N THR A 153 0.25 0.68 -21.35
CA THR A 153 1.53 -0.05 -21.25
C THR A 153 1.46 -1.36 -22.01
N ASP A 154 2.62 -1.90 -22.37
CA ASP A 154 2.75 -3.19 -23.06
C ASP A 154 4.01 -3.88 -22.53
N ASN A 155 3.84 -4.65 -21.44
CA ASN A 155 4.90 -5.31 -20.71
C ASN A 155 4.51 -6.76 -20.44
N PRO A 156 5.34 -7.76 -20.81
CA PRO A 156 5.01 -9.17 -20.54
C PRO A 156 5.03 -9.54 -19.05
N LYS A 157 5.44 -8.62 -18.19
CA LYS A 157 5.50 -8.76 -16.73
C LYS A 157 4.46 -7.84 -16.07
N TYR A 158 4.67 -7.53 -14.80
CA TYR A 158 3.79 -6.70 -14.00
C TYR A 158 3.99 -5.21 -14.27
N ASP A 159 2.94 -4.48 -14.65
CA ASP A 159 2.79 -3.03 -14.60
C ASP A 159 1.49 -2.70 -13.86
N ALA A 160 1.57 -2.19 -12.63
CA ALA A 160 0.38 -1.86 -11.84
C ALA A 160 0.63 -0.73 -10.82
N GLU A 161 -0.33 -0.53 -9.91
CA GLU A 161 -0.33 0.52 -8.88
C GLU A 161 -0.21 1.94 -9.49
N PRO A 162 -0.96 2.27 -10.57
CA PRO A 162 -0.83 3.55 -11.23
C PRO A 162 -1.51 4.67 -10.44
N ILE A 163 -0.81 5.76 -10.19
CA ILE A 163 -1.34 7.00 -9.63
C ILE A 163 -1.08 8.15 -10.59
N VAL A 164 -2.11 8.96 -10.85
CA VAL A 164 -2.03 10.15 -11.70
C VAL A 164 -1.61 11.36 -10.88
N SER A 165 -0.68 12.17 -11.39
CA SER A 165 -0.28 13.42 -10.75
C SER A 165 -1.42 14.43 -10.69
N ALA A 166 -1.42 15.34 -9.70
CA ALA A 166 -2.48 16.33 -9.51
C ALA A 166 -2.71 17.27 -10.72
N ASP A 167 -1.67 17.49 -11.54
CA ASP A 167 -1.78 18.27 -12.79
C ASP A 167 -2.28 17.44 -14.00
N GLY A 168 -2.56 16.15 -13.79
CA GLY A 168 -3.07 15.24 -14.82
C GLY A 168 -2.08 14.88 -15.93
N LYS A 169 -0.77 15.13 -15.77
CA LYS A 169 0.22 14.95 -16.85
C LYS A 169 1.10 13.74 -16.72
N LYS A 170 1.26 13.21 -15.51
CA LYS A 170 2.15 12.09 -15.21
C LYS A 170 1.41 10.95 -14.53
N ILE A 171 1.95 9.74 -14.71
CA ILE A 171 1.57 8.54 -14.01
C ILE A 171 2.84 7.99 -13.35
N VAL A 172 2.78 7.73 -12.04
CA VAL A 172 3.77 6.92 -11.32
C VAL A 172 3.19 5.52 -11.14
N PHE A 173 4.02 4.47 -11.24
CA PHE A 173 3.55 3.08 -11.17
C PHE A 173 4.67 2.12 -10.78
N GLY A 174 4.30 0.92 -10.30
CA GLY A 174 5.22 -0.20 -10.07
C GLY A 174 5.37 -1.06 -11.31
N SER A 175 6.59 -1.52 -11.60
CA SER A 175 6.85 -2.36 -12.78
C SER A 175 7.97 -3.36 -12.56
N GLN A 176 7.81 -4.56 -13.16
CA GLN A 176 8.82 -5.62 -13.19
C GLN A 176 9.54 -5.73 -14.56
N ARG A 177 9.54 -4.66 -15.37
CA ARG A 177 10.00 -4.69 -16.78
C ARG A 177 11.48 -5.02 -16.99
N TYR A 178 12.34 -4.82 -15.99
CA TYR A 178 13.77 -5.17 -16.06
C TYR A 178 14.16 -6.28 -15.07
N GLY A 179 13.18 -7.11 -14.67
CA GLY A 179 13.43 -8.31 -13.86
C GLY A 179 13.48 -8.06 -12.36
N ASP A 180 13.38 -6.81 -11.93
CA ASP A 180 13.23 -6.37 -10.55
C ASP A 180 11.94 -5.57 -10.39
N PHE A 181 11.51 -5.28 -9.17
CA PHE A 181 10.29 -4.54 -8.90
C PHE A 181 10.62 -3.10 -8.52
N ASP A 182 10.38 -2.16 -9.45
CA ASP A 182 10.78 -0.77 -9.33
C ASP A 182 9.66 0.22 -9.59
N ILE A 183 9.88 1.47 -9.14
CA ILE A 183 9.01 2.60 -9.45
C ILE A 183 9.40 3.24 -10.77
N TYR A 184 8.39 3.49 -11.59
CA TYR A 184 8.50 4.17 -12.88
C TYR A 184 7.57 5.38 -12.95
N ILE A 185 7.90 6.31 -13.83
CA ILE A 185 7.07 7.46 -14.18
C ILE A 185 6.95 7.55 -15.69
N MET A 186 5.77 7.95 -16.18
CA MET A 186 5.49 8.16 -17.62
C MET A 186 4.53 9.33 -17.82
N ASN A 187 4.36 9.75 -19.06
CA ASN A 187 3.26 10.65 -19.43
C ASN A 187 1.91 9.90 -19.38
N VAL A 188 0.80 10.62 -19.25
CA VAL A 188 -0.55 10.01 -19.19
C VAL A 188 -0.98 9.32 -20.49
N ASP A 189 -0.29 9.56 -21.59
CA ASP A 189 -0.51 8.86 -22.87
C ASP A 189 0.30 7.54 -23.00
N GLY A 190 1.11 7.19 -21.97
CA GLY A 190 2.00 6.04 -21.92
C GLY A 190 3.41 6.30 -22.49
N SER A 191 3.70 7.51 -22.97
CA SER A 191 5.02 7.87 -23.50
C SER A 191 6.02 8.25 -22.40
N ASN A 192 7.31 8.34 -22.77
CA ASN A 192 8.41 8.79 -21.90
C ASN A 192 8.51 8.01 -20.58
N VAL A 193 8.42 6.68 -20.64
CA VAL A 193 8.60 5.81 -19.47
C VAL A 193 10.04 5.91 -18.97
N ARG A 194 10.19 6.22 -17.68
CA ARG A 194 11.48 6.37 -17.00
C ARG A 194 11.48 5.67 -15.65
N ARG A 195 12.53 4.90 -15.35
CA ARG A 195 12.77 4.24 -14.07
C ARG A 195 13.20 5.27 -13.03
N LEU A 196 12.65 5.22 -11.82
CA LEU A 196 12.98 6.10 -10.69
C LEU A 196 13.79 5.39 -9.61
N THR A 197 13.58 4.09 -9.41
CA THR A 197 14.34 3.26 -8.48
C THR A 197 15.08 2.16 -9.24
N ASP A 198 16.23 1.72 -8.72
CA ASP A 198 17.13 0.78 -9.40
C ASP A 198 17.93 -0.11 -8.43
N LYS A 199 17.66 0.01 -7.13
CA LYS A 199 18.29 -0.84 -6.13
C LYS A 199 17.58 -2.19 -6.09
N VAL A 200 18.35 -3.29 -6.15
CA VAL A 200 17.78 -4.65 -6.11
C VAL A 200 16.91 -4.84 -4.87
N GLY A 201 15.64 -5.22 -5.10
CA GLY A 201 14.65 -5.40 -4.05
C GLY A 201 13.24 -5.01 -4.50
N TYR A 202 12.38 -4.77 -3.55
CA TYR A 202 11.01 -4.38 -3.76
C TYR A 202 10.84 -2.87 -3.62
N ASP A 203 10.33 -2.21 -4.65
CA ASP A 203 9.87 -0.82 -4.64
C ASP A 203 8.45 -0.76 -5.20
N GLY A 204 7.43 -0.53 -4.37
CA GLY A 204 6.02 -0.57 -4.80
C GLY A 204 5.11 0.44 -4.11
N GLY A 205 3.86 0.53 -4.58
CA GLY A 205 2.83 1.41 -4.06
C GLY A 205 3.19 2.89 -4.04
N PRO A 206 3.63 3.45 -5.17
CA PRO A 206 4.02 4.85 -5.21
C PRO A 206 2.80 5.78 -5.13
N TRP A 207 2.96 6.95 -4.50
CA TRP A 207 1.93 7.97 -4.41
C TRP A 207 2.53 9.37 -4.53
N PHE A 208 1.92 10.24 -5.34
CA PHE A 208 2.35 11.63 -5.46
C PHE A 208 1.97 12.47 -4.24
N SER A 209 2.82 13.43 -3.87
CA SER A 209 2.42 14.52 -2.98
C SER A 209 1.35 15.40 -3.64
N PRO A 210 0.49 16.11 -2.86
CA PRO A 210 -0.56 16.97 -3.42
C PRO A 210 -0.03 18.06 -4.37
N ASP A 211 1.20 18.55 -4.16
CA ASP A 211 1.86 19.54 -5.03
C ASP A 211 2.59 18.90 -6.22
N GLY A 212 2.59 17.57 -6.34
CA GLY A 212 3.22 16.81 -7.43
C GLY A 212 4.73 16.80 -7.43
N LYS A 213 5.40 17.31 -6.38
CA LYS A 213 6.87 17.44 -6.35
C LYS A 213 7.58 16.23 -5.77
N LYS A 214 6.88 15.44 -4.95
CA LYS A 214 7.44 14.27 -4.28
C LYS A 214 6.61 13.02 -4.56
N ILE A 215 7.27 11.88 -4.34
CA ILE A 215 6.67 10.54 -4.38
C ILE A 215 7.00 9.87 -3.05
N VAL A 216 5.99 9.27 -2.39
CA VAL A 216 6.17 8.29 -1.33
C VAL A 216 5.99 6.91 -1.91
N TRP A 217 6.76 5.92 -1.42
CA TRP A 217 6.58 4.51 -1.77
C TRP A 217 7.01 3.61 -0.62
N ARG A 218 6.73 2.31 -0.70
CA ARG A 218 7.20 1.30 0.23
C ARG A 218 8.30 0.47 -0.42
N ALA A 219 9.35 0.14 0.35
CA ALA A 219 10.49 -0.61 -0.18
C ALA A 219 11.08 -1.59 0.82
N TRP A 220 11.67 -2.65 0.26
CA TRP A 220 12.54 -3.59 0.96
C TRP A 220 13.73 -3.96 0.09
N TYR A 221 14.91 -3.99 0.71
CA TYR A 221 16.15 -4.31 0.00
C TYR A 221 16.87 -5.43 0.72
N PRO A 222 17.20 -6.56 0.03
CA PRO A 222 17.98 -7.65 0.60
C PRO A 222 19.32 -7.16 1.16
N GLU A 223 19.63 -7.54 2.39
CA GLU A 223 20.89 -7.22 3.07
C GLU A 223 21.84 -8.41 3.15
N THR A 224 21.32 -9.64 3.01
CA THR A 224 22.09 -10.89 3.03
C THR A 224 22.03 -11.63 1.68
N GLN A 225 22.94 -12.60 1.48
CA GLN A 225 22.93 -13.42 0.27
C GLN A 225 21.70 -14.34 0.23
N GLU A 226 21.22 -14.78 1.38
CA GLU A 226 20.01 -15.61 1.53
C GLU A 226 18.77 -14.83 1.12
N GLU A 227 18.63 -13.58 1.59
CA GLU A 227 17.53 -12.68 1.21
C GLU A 227 17.58 -12.35 -0.28
N LEU A 228 18.78 -12.09 -0.82
CA LEU A 228 18.95 -11.83 -2.26
C LEU A 228 18.57 -13.07 -3.10
N ALA A 229 18.93 -14.27 -2.67
CA ALA A 229 18.56 -15.51 -3.34
C ALA A 229 17.03 -15.73 -3.28
N LEU A 230 16.41 -15.47 -2.13
CA LEU A 230 14.97 -15.55 -1.94
C LEU A 230 14.24 -14.55 -2.84
N TRP A 231 14.71 -13.30 -2.89
CA TRP A 231 14.13 -12.27 -3.77
C TRP A 231 14.19 -12.66 -5.25
N ARG A 232 15.33 -13.17 -5.71
CA ARG A 232 15.48 -13.64 -7.09
C ARG A 232 14.52 -14.78 -7.43
N ASP A 233 14.36 -15.74 -6.50
CA ASP A 233 13.39 -16.83 -6.64
C ASP A 233 11.95 -16.29 -6.74
N CYS A 234 11.58 -15.29 -5.92
CA CYS A 234 10.29 -14.63 -5.98
C CYS A 234 10.05 -13.97 -7.35
N MET A 235 11.04 -13.24 -7.87
CA MET A 235 10.92 -12.56 -9.16
C MET A 235 10.84 -13.53 -10.34
N GLU A 236 11.60 -14.63 -10.31
CA GLU A 236 11.51 -15.68 -11.32
C GLU A 236 10.13 -16.35 -11.35
N LYS A 237 9.54 -16.57 -10.19
CA LYS A 237 8.23 -17.21 -10.03
C LYS A 237 7.03 -16.24 -10.07
N ASN A 238 7.28 -14.95 -10.28
CA ASN A 238 6.28 -13.89 -10.33
C ASN A 238 5.37 -13.80 -9.09
N TYR A 239 5.97 -13.72 -7.91
CA TYR A 239 5.27 -13.41 -6.67
C TYR A 239 6.14 -12.61 -5.70
N ILE A 240 5.50 -11.98 -4.72
CA ILE A 240 6.15 -11.34 -3.57
C ILE A 240 5.71 -12.07 -2.31
N ILE A 241 6.62 -12.25 -1.37
CA ILE A 241 6.34 -12.76 -0.02
C ILE A 241 6.24 -11.60 0.97
N GLY A 242 5.62 -11.86 2.12
CA GLY A 242 5.61 -10.90 3.22
C GLY A 242 7.04 -10.66 3.74
N VAL A 243 7.51 -9.43 3.59
CA VAL A 243 8.79 -8.93 4.07
C VAL A 243 8.57 -7.64 4.85
N PRO A 244 9.50 -7.23 5.72
CA PRO A 244 9.47 -5.88 6.29
C PRO A 244 9.51 -4.85 5.15
N LEU A 245 8.65 -3.85 5.21
CA LEU A 245 8.62 -2.77 4.23
C LEU A 245 8.78 -1.44 4.93
N ASP A 246 9.67 -0.60 4.45
CA ASP A 246 9.81 0.76 4.93
C ASP A 246 9.22 1.76 3.97
N LEU A 247 8.74 2.88 4.52
CA LEU A 247 8.33 4.02 3.74
C LEU A 247 9.55 4.85 3.33
N TRP A 248 9.55 5.28 2.10
CA TRP A 248 10.57 6.12 1.49
C TRP A 248 9.92 7.29 0.76
N THR A 249 10.65 8.39 0.63
CA THR A 249 10.28 9.52 -0.23
C THR A 249 11.40 9.89 -1.18
N MET A 250 11.04 10.46 -2.33
CA MET A 250 11.96 11.03 -3.31
C MET A 250 11.34 12.25 -3.98
N ASP A 251 12.14 13.04 -4.65
CA ASP A 251 11.64 14.05 -5.58
C ASP A 251 11.08 13.36 -6.84
N VAL A 252 10.14 14.02 -7.52
CA VAL A 252 9.43 13.45 -8.68
C VAL A 252 10.38 13.08 -9.84
N ASP A 253 11.58 13.63 -9.86
CA ASP A 253 12.64 13.28 -10.81
C ASP A 253 13.46 12.04 -10.40
N GLY A 254 13.17 11.42 -9.24
CA GLY A 254 13.85 10.24 -8.72
C GLY A 254 15.07 10.54 -7.87
N THR A 255 15.38 11.83 -7.61
CA THR A 255 16.48 12.26 -6.74
C THR A 255 16.06 12.37 -5.27
N ASN A 256 16.99 12.63 -4.36
CA ASN A 256 16.77 12.89 -2.94
C ASN A 256 15.95 11.81 -2.23
N LYS A 257 16.30 10.52 -2.45
CA LYS A 257 15.66 9.37 -1.80
C LYS A 257 15.96 9.36 -0.31
N VAL A 258 14.90 9.36 0.53
CA VAL A 258 14.99 9.36 2.01
C VAL A 258 14.11 8.25 2.56
N ARG A 259 14.67 7.43 3.45
CA ARG A 259 13.93 6.41 4.23
C ARG A 259 13.26 7.09 5.42
N LEU A 260 11.93 6.96 5.53
CA LEU A 260 11.13 7.56 6.61
C LEU A 260 10.94 6.64 7.81
N THR A 261 10.80 5.33 7.58
CA THR A 261 10.60 4.34 8.65
C THR A 261 11.76 3.35 8.71
N LYS A 262 12.02 2.82 9.91
CA LYS A 262 13.01 1.77 10.16
C LYS A 262 12.59 0.98 11.41
N ASN A 263 11.43 0.33 11.35
CA ASN A 263 10.83 -0.36 12.47
C ASN A 263 10.81 -1.90 12.32
N GLY A 264 11.31 -2.42 11.19
CA GLY A 264 11.32 -3.86 10.90
C GLY A 264 9.95 -4.46 10.60
N ALA A 265 8.88 -3.67 10.66
CA ALA A 265 7.51 -4.07 10.37
C ALA A 265 7.20 -3.93 8.87
N THR A 266 6.02 -4.41 8.47
CA THR A 266 5.49 -4.16 7.12
C THR A 266 4.68 -2.86 7.16
N ASN A 267 5.23 -1.77 6.60
CA ASN A 267 4.51 -0.51 6.41
C ASN A 267 3.92 -0.49 4.99
N TRP A 268 2.61 -0.32 4.88
CA TRP A 268 1.83 -0.61 3.68
C TRP A 268 0.93 0.55 3.27
N SER A 269 0.62 0.65 1.98
CA SER A 269 -0.36 1.58 1.38
C SER A 269 -0.26 3.03 1.87
N PRO A 270 0.90 3.70 1.78
CA PRO A 270 1.03 5.09 2.17
C PRO A 270 0.28 6.00 1.19
N SER A 271 -0.38 7.03 1.72
CA SER A 271 -0.92 8.15 0.96
C SER A 271 -0.66 9.48 1.67
N TYR A 272 -0.64 10.57 0.92
CA TYR A 272 -0.47 11.88 1.52
C TYR A 272 -1.78 12.39 2.12
N HIS A 273 -1.69 13.03 3.29
CA HIS A 273 -2.72 13.94 3.76
C HIS A 273 -2.77 15.18 2.83
N PRO A 274 -3.95 15.76 2.56
CA PRO A 274 -4.08 16.92 1.66
C PRO A 274 -3.25 18.14 2.04
N ASP A 275 -2.83 18.26 3.32
CA ASP A 275 -1.93 19.33 3.75
C ASP A 275 -0.51 19.24 3.18
N GLY A 276 -0.15 18.09 2.57
CA GLY A 276 1.16 17.82 2.01
C GLY A 276 2.30 17.66 3.04
N LYS A 277 1.99 17.68 4.34
CA LYS A 277 2.96 17.60 5.44
C LYS A 277 2.95 16.27 6.16
N ARG A 278 1.86 15.51 6.04
CA ARG A 278 1.65 14.22 6.72
C ARG A 278 1.39 13.11 5.71
N LEU A 279 1.71 11.90 6.12
CA LEU A 279 1.38 10.65 5.43
C LEU A 279 0.50 9.81 6.34
N ILE A 280 -0.51 9.18 5.77
CA ILE A 280 -1.26 8.10 6.42
C ILE A 280 -0.89 6.78 5.78
N PHE A 281 -0.74 5.72 6.57
CA PHE A 281 -0.37 4.40 6.09
C PHE A 281 -0.87 3.31 7.04
N SER A 282 -0.82 2.07 6.62
CA SER A 282 -1.07 0.94 7.51
C SER A 282 0.22 0.22 7.88
N SER A 283 0.27 -0.32 9.10
CA SER A 283 1.43 -1.06 9.60
C SER A 283 1.04 -2.10 10.64
N ASN A 284 1.80 -3.18 10.69
CA ASN A 284 1.71 -4.19 11.75
C ASN A 284 2.77 -3.99 12.86
N MET A 285 3.31 -2.79 13.03
CA MET A 285 4.41 -2.53 13.96
C MET A 285 4.06 -2.78 15.43
N ASP A 286 2.80 -2.73 15.80
CA ASP A 286 2.32 -3.01 17.18
C ASP A 286 1.83 -4.48 17.34
N ASP A 287 1.95 -5.31 16.32
CA ASP A 287 1.55 -6.73 16.34
C ASP A 287 2.78 -7.66 16.40
N TRP A 288 3.74 -7.31 17.24
CA TRP A 288 4.95 -8.12 17.44
C TRP A 288 4.70 -9.29 18.38
N HIS A 289 5.09 -10.50 17.95
CA HIS A 289 4.97 -11.73 18.73
C HIS A 289 6.35 -12.19 19.19
N GLU A 290 6.66 -12.00 20.47
CA GLU A 290 7.96 -12.29 21.05
C GLU A 290 8.32 -13.78 20.94
N ASP A 291 7.36 -14.68 21.13
CA ASP A 291 7.57 -16.14 21.08
C ASP A 291 8.08 -16.65 19.73
N ILE A 292 7.71 -15.97 18.63
CA ILE A 292 8.08 -16.37 17.27
C ILE A 292 8.98 -15.35 16.58
N GLN A 293 9.37 -14.29 17.29
CA GLN A 293 10.23 -13.19 16.78
C GLN A 293 9.73 -12.66 15.43
N LYS A 294 8.41 -12.36 15.34
CA LYS A 294 7.76 -12.04 14.08
C LYS A 294 6.59 -11.09 14.29
N PHE A 295 6.37 -10.20 13.32
CA PHE A 295 5.14 -9.41 13.22
C PHE A 295 3.98 -10.26 12.71
N GLY A 296 2.80 -10.06 13.31
CA GLY A 296 1.56 -10.72 12.92
C GLY A 296 0.85 -10.06 11.73
N HIS A 297 -0.44 -10.33 11.61
CA HIS A 297 -1.29 -9.88 10.51
C HIS A 297 -2.27 -8.78 10.89
N ASN A 298 -2.19 -8.28 12.13
CA ASN A 298 -2.97 -7.14 12.56
C ASN A 298 -2.29 -5.85 12.06
N PHE A 299 -2.93 -5.19 11.12
CA PHE A 299 -2.49 -3.91 10.58
C PHE A 299 -3.40 -2.81 11.11
N GLU A 300 -2.79 -1.73 11.55
CA GLU A 300 -3.46 -0.54 12.03
C GLU A 300 -3.08 0.67 11.17
N LEU A 301 -3.88 1.73 11.22
CA LEU A 301 -3.57 2.98 10.54
C LEU A 301 -2.68 3.86 11.40
N TYR A 302 -1.72 4.51 10.77
CA TYR A 302 -0.75 5.42 11.38
C TYR A 302 -0.62 6.70 10.58
N LEU A 303 -0.37 7.80 11.26
CA LEU A 303 -0.03 9.10 10.70
C LEU A 303 1.43 9.41 11.02
N ILE A 304 2.17 10.01 10.09
CA ILE A 304 3.56 10.42 10.26
C ILE A 304 3.82 11.69 9.46
N ASN A 305 4.70 12.59 9.96
CA ASN A 305 5.17 13.70 9.16
C ASN A 305 6.02 13.25 7.97
N THR A 306 6.05 14.03 6.89
CA THR A 306 6.86 13.73 5.69
C THR A 306 8.38 13.76 5.91
N ASP A 307 8.83 14.22 7.08
CA ASP A 307 10.22 14.16 7.53
C ASP A 307 10.52 12.94 8.45
N GLY A 308 9.50 12.09 8.73
CA GLY A 308 9.62 10.90 9.56
C GLY A 308 9.39 11.15 11.06
N THR A 309 9.00 12.36 11.46
CA THR A 309 8.68 12.71 12.86
C THR A 309 7.19 12.51 13.17
N ASP A 310 6.83 12.62 14.46
CA ASP A 310 5.45 12.62 14.97
C ASP A 310 4.61 11.42 14.48
N LEU A 311 5.16 10.21 14.63
CA LEU A 311 4.43 8.98 14.36
C LEU A 311 3.30 8.80 15.35
N GLU A 312 2.07 8.70 14.87
CA GLU A 312 0.86 8.49 15.66
C GLU A 312 0.06 7.28 15.16
N ARG A 313 -0.36 6.40 16.08
CA ARG A 313 -1.31 5.32 15.80
C ARG A 313 -2.73 5.86 15.82
N ILE A 314 -3.51 5.55 14.78
CA ILE A 314 -4.88 6.05 14.57
C ILE A 314 -5.93 5.01 14.97
N THR A 315 -5.78 3.75 14.54
CA THR A 315 -6.71 2.67 14.88
C THR A 315 -6.13 1.73 15.93
N PHE A 316 -7.00 1.18 16.81
CA PHE A 316 -6.61 0.34 17.94
C PHE A 316 -7.56 -0.84 18.05
N ASN A 317 -7.31 -1.90 17.29
CA ASN A 317 -8.14 -3.09 17.26
C ASN A 317 -7.31 -4.34 16.93
N ASN A 318 -7.94 -5.51 16.81
CA ASN A 318 -7.28 -6.77 16.49
C ASN A 318 -7.64 -7.28 15.09
N VAL A 319 -7.89 -6.35 14.15
CA VAL A 319 -8.29 -6.65 12.78
C VAL A 319 -7.37 -5.94 11.79
N PHE A 320 -7.54 -6.23 10.50
CA PHE A 320 -6.76 -5.62 9.45
C PHE A 320 -7.43 -4.31 9.01
N ASP A 321 -6.76 -3.18 9.19
CA ASP A 321 -7.11 -1.86 8.66
C ASP A 321 -6.05 -1.43 7.65
N SER A 322 -6.45 -1.08 6.42
CA SER A 322 -5.49 -0.76 5.36
C SER A 322 -6.06 0.15 4.27
N PHE A 323 -5.21 0.54 3.33
CA PHE A 323 -5.52 1.38 2.17
C PHE A 323 -6.23 2.69 2.54
N PRO A 324 -5.66 3.46 3.49
CA PRO A 324 -6.27 4.73 3.88
C PRO A 324 -6.07 5.79 2.79
N MET A 325 -7.13 6.57 2.52
CA MET A 325 -7.06 7.76 1.67
C MET A 325 -7.97 8.86 2.22
N PHE A 326 -7.46 10.06 2.32
CA PHE A 326 -8.25 11.26 2.66
C PHE A 326 -9.05 11.76 1.46
N SER A 327 -10.22 12.38 1.75
CA SER A 327 -10.89 13.26 0.80
C SER A 327 -10.00 14.47 0.48
N SER A 328 -10.26 15.14 -0.65
CA SER A 328 -9.44 16.28 -1.09
C SER A 328 -9.44 17.46 -0.10
N ASP A 329 -10.52 17.61 0.68
CA ASP A 329 -10.66 18.62 1.74
C ASP A 329 -10.12 18.16 3.11
N GLY A 330 -9.62 16.92 3.23
CA GLY A 330 -9.09 16.34 4.46
C GLY A 330 -10.11 16.02 5.54
N LYS A 331 -11.43 16.13 5.25
CA LYS A 331 -12.47 15.95 6.28
C LYS A 331 -13.02 14.55 6.36
N LYS A 332 -12.69 13.67 5.42
CA LYS A 332 -13.09 12.28 5.43
C LYS A 332 -11.88 11.37 5.18
N LEU A 333 -11.95 10.17 5.73
CA LEU A 333 -11.01 9.10 5.51
C LEU A 333 -11.77 7.88 5.00
N ALA A 334 -11.38 7.33 3.84
CA ALA A 334 -11.80 6.02 3.38
C ALA A 334 -10.70 5.00 3.70
N PHE A 335 -11.06 3.78 4.08
CA PHE A 335 -10.13 2.70 4.35
C PHE A 335 -10.80 1.33 4.19
N ALA A 336 -10.00 0.29 4.00
CA ALA A 336 -10.46 -1.09 4.00
C ALA A 336 -10.25 -1.71 5.38
N SER A 337 -11.23 -2.49 5.86
CA SER A 337 -11.15 -3.16 7.15
C SER A 337 -11.90 -4.49 7.16
N ASN A 338 -11.43 -5.45 7.94
CA ASN A 338 -12.17 -6.67 8.23
C ASN A 338 -12.81 -6.66 9.61
N ARG A 339 -13.13 -5.46 10.16
CA ARG A 339 -13.78 -5.29 11.49
C ARG A 339 -15.21 -5.86 11.56
N ASN A 340 -15.90 -6.03 10.42
CA ASN A 340 -17.20 -6.68 10.31
C ASN A 340 -17.23 -7.64 9.11
N PRO A 341 -16.38 -8.68 9.04
CA PRO A 341 -16.23 -9.47 7.84
C PRO A 341 -17.47 -10.31 7.55
N GLN A 342 -17.97 -10.27 6.31
CA GLN A 342 -19.03 -11.17 5.82
C GLN A 342 -18.52 -12.60 5.66
N LYS A 343 -17.22 -12.75 5.41
CA LYS A 343 -16.49 -14.01 5.38
C LYS A 343 -15.20 -13.84 6.19
N PRO A 344 -14.67 -14.90 6.79
CA PRO A 344 -13.38 -14.81 7.48
C PRO A 344 -12.31 -14.21 6.57
N ARG A 345 -11.64 -13.15 7.05
CA ARG A 345 -10.57 -12.39 6.38
C ARG A 345 -10.99 -11.53 5.17
N ALA A 346 -12.28 -11.51 4.77
CA ALA A 346 -12.73 -10.56 3.77
C ALA A 346 -12.71 -9.14 4.34
N THR A 347 -12.29 -8.18 3.53
CA THR A 347 -12.31 -6.75 3.86
C THR A 347 -13.52 -6.07 3.25
N ASP A 348 -14.00 -5.04 3.94
CA ASP A 348 -15.03 -4.13 3.48
C ASP A 348 -14.50 -2.70 3.48
N ILE A 349 -15.13 -1.83 2.69
CA ILE A 349 -14.80 -0.41 2.64
C ILE A 349 -15.57 0.34 3.73
N PHE A 350 -14.84 1.14 4.46
CA PHE A 350 -15.34 2.05 5.49
C PHE A 350 -15.01 3.50 5.12
N ILE A 351 -15.85 4.41 5.61
CA ILE A 351 -15.63 5.85 5.57
C ILE A 351 -15.83 6.44 6.96
N ALA A 352 -15.03 7.42 7.32
CA ALA A 352 -15.12 8.16 8.58
C ALA A 352 -15.07 9.66 8.34
N ASP A 353 -15.66 10.44 9.24
CA ASP A 353 -15.38 11.87 9.35
C ASP A 353 -14.06 12.05 10.10
N TRP A 354 -13.14 12.84 9.51
CA TRP A 354 -11.85 13.15 10.13
C TRP A 354 -11.95 14.38 11.03
N VAL A 355 -11.34 14.29 12.20
CA VAL A 355 -11.30 15.35 13.21
C VAL A 355 -9.85 15.57 13.63
N GLU A 356 -9.32 16.77 13.42
CA GLU A 356 -7.95 17.15 13.81
C GLU A 356 -7.76 17.11 15.35
#